data_44ba33d461066b4c5f906737b3590b30
#
_entry.id   44ba33d461066b4c5f906737b3590b30
#
_cell.length_a   1.000
_cell.length_b   1.000
_cell.length_c   1.000
_cell.angle_alpha   90.00
_cell.angle_beta   90.00
_cell.angle_gamma   90.00
#
_symmetry.space_group_name_H-M   'P 1'
#
loop_
_entity.id
_entity.type
_entity.pdbx_description
1 polymer ?
#
loop_
_entity_poly.entity_id
_entity_poly.type
_entity_poly.pdbx_seq_one_letter_code
_entity_poly.pdbx_strand_id
1 'polypeptide(L)'
;MYNLPDERGHFGQYGGVFVAETLVHALDELRAAYEKFQKDPEFVAEYERELKHFVGRPSPIYHAQRWSEMLGGAQVFLKREDLNHTGAHKINNVIGQALLAKRMGKPRVIAETGAGQHGVAAATIAARFGMECVVYMGEEDVRRQAANVYRMKLLGATVVPVTSGSRTLKDALNEAMRDWVTNVENTFYIIGTVAGPHPYPMMVRDFQRVIGDECRVQMPELVGRQPDAVIACVGGGSNAMGIFYPYIEDTSVQLIGVEPAGDGIETGRHAASLIAGTPGVLHGNRTYLLQDENGQIIETHSISAGLDYPGVGPEHAWLKDSNRAQYVSITDEEALKAFHDCCRIEGIIPALESSHALAYAAKLAPTLPKDKVLLVNLSGRGDKDMHTVAERSGIQF
;
A
#
# COMPACT_ATOMS: atom_id res chain seq x y z
N MET A 1 -5.96 -7.01 24.22
CA MET A 1 -4.89 -6.25 23.53
C MET A 1 -4.53 -7.00 22.25
N TYR A 2 -4.56 -6.33 21.09
CA TYR A 2 -4.18 -6.93 19.83
C TYR A 2 -2.67 -7.19 19.79
N ASN A 3 -2.25 -8.44 19.61
CA ASN A 3 -0.86 -8.87 19.71
C ASN A 3 -0.41 -9.77 18.54
N LEU A 4 -1.09 -9.69 17.39
CA LEU A 4 -0.69 -10.43 16.20
C LEU A 4 0.38 -9.66 15.39
N PRO A 5 1.25 -10.37 14.66
CA PRO A 5 1.29 -11.82 14.50
C PRO A 5 1.82 -12.55 15.73
N ASP A 6 1.64 -13.88 15.75
CA ASP A 6 2.31 -14.74 16.73
C ASP A 6 3.83 -14.82 16.48
N GLU A 7 4.56 -15.55 17.32
CA GLU A 7 6.03 -15.70 17.20
C GLU A 7 6.48 -16.36 15.89
N ARG A 8 5.57 -17.04 15.19
CA ARG A 8 5.83 -17.67 13.89
C ARG A 8 5.39 -16.78 12.71
N GLY A 9 4.92 -15.58 13.00
CA GLY A 9 4.45 -14.63 11.99
C GLY A 9 3.04 -14.88 11.48
N HIS A 10 2.17 -15.55 12.25
CA HIS A 10 0.80 -15.83 11.83
C HIS A 10 -0.20 -14.85 12.42
N PHE A 11 -1.15 -14.48 11.57
CA PHE A 11 -2.40 -13.79 11.89
C PHE A 11 -3.53 -14.84 11.83
N GLY A 12 -3.74 -15.59 12.91
CA GLY A 12 -4.60 -16.76 12.89
C GLY A 12 -4.04 -17.86 11.96
N GLN A 13 -4.77 -18.18 10.88
CA GLN A 13 -4.31 -19.15 9.89
C GLN A 13 -3.48 -18.54 8.74
N TYR A 14 -3.34 -17.21 8.70
CA TYR A 14 -2.66 -16.47 7.64
C TYR A 14 -1.26 -16.03 8.06
N GLY A 15 -0.43 -15.62 7.09
CA GLY A 15 0.96 -15.22 7.34
C GLY A 15 1.94 -16.38 7.25
N GLY A 16 2.91 -16.40 8.16
CA GLY A 16 3.95 -17.43 8.23
C GLY A 16 5.12 -17.21 7.28
N VAL A 17 5.90 -18.28 7.06
CA VAL A 17 7.11 -18.29 6.24
C VAL A 17 7.05 -19.47 5.28
N PHE A 18 6.65 -19.23 4.05
CA PHE A 18 6.52 -20.26 2.99
C PHE A 18 7.52 -19.96 1.87
N VAL A 19 8.79 -20.13 2.18
CA VAL A 19 9.91 -19.84 1.28
C VAL A 19 10.81 -21.06 1.08
N ALA A 20 11.65 -21.03 0.06
CA ALA A 20 12.73 -22.00 -0.09
C ALA A 20 13.73 -21.88 1.07
N GLU A 21 14.38 -22.98 1.46
CA GLU A 21 15.35 -23.03 2.56
C GLU A 21 16.47 -21.99 2.42
N THR A 22 16.84 -21.66 1.20
CA THR A 22 17.86 -20.66 0.87
C THR A 22 17.54 -19.26 1.41
N LEU A 23 16.28 -18.92 1.67
CA LEU A 23 15.87 -17.63 2.23
C LEU A 23 15.65 -17.65 3.75
N VAL A 24 15.61 -18.81 4.40
CA VAL A 24 15.30 -18.91 5.83
C VAL A 24 16.32 -18.12 6.66
N HIS A 25 17.60 -18.32 6.38
CA HIS A 25 18.67 -17.60 7.12
C HIS A 25 18.57 -16.07 6.95
N ALA A 26 18.29 -15.59 5.74
CA ALA A 26 18.14 -14.15 5.49
C ALA A 26 16.93 -13.56 6.21
N LEU A 27 15.82 -14.31 6.31
CA LEU A 27 14.64 -13.90 7.06
C LEU A 27 14.87 -13.92 8.58
N ASP A 28 15.61 -14.89 9.09
CA ASP A 28 16.00 -14.93 10.52
C ASP A 28 16.93 -13.77 10.87
N GLU A 29 17.91 -13.44 10.02
CA GLU A 29 18.77 -12.26 10.15
C GLU A 29 17.93 -10.97 10.18
N LEU A 30 17.00 -10.84 9.24
CA LEU A 30 16.09 -9.69 9.14
C LEU A 30 15.21 -9.57 10.39
N ARG A 31 14.61 -10.67 10.83
CA ARG A 31 13.76 -10.69 12.03
C ARG A 31 14.55 -10.25 13.27
N ALA A 32 15.71 -10.85 13.50
CA ALA A 32 16.56 -10.51 14.64
C ALA A 32 17.01 -9.03 14.61
N ALA A 33 17.36 -8.51 13.43
CA ALA A 33 17.72 -7.11 13.27
C ALA A 33 16.52 -6.20 13.54
N TYR A 34 15.34 -6.53 13.00
CA TYR A 34 14.13 -5.74 13.24
C TYR A 34 13.71 -5.73 14.73
N GLU A 35 13.67 -6.88 15.40
CA GLU A 35 13.35 -6.99 16.82
C GLU A 35 14.31 -6.18 17.70
N LYS A 36 15.58 -6.10 17.32
CA LYS A 36 16.59 -5.29 18.00
C LYS A 36 16.37 -3.81 17.77
N PHE A 37 16.30 -3.39 16.51
CA PHE A 37 16.34 -1.96 16.16
C PHE A 37 15.01 -1.24 16.35
N GLN A 38 13.85 -1.92 16.24
CA GLN A 38 12.55 -1.29 16.53
C GLN A 38 12.44 -0.70 17.96
N LYS A 39 13.27 -1.17 18.90
CA LYS A 39 13.32 -0.71 20.28
C LYS A 39 14.56 0.14 20.60
N ASP A 40 15.45 0.30 19.63
CA ASP A 40 16.66 1.10 19.78
C ASP A 40 16.31 2.59 19.70
N PRO A 41 16.56 3.38 20.78
CA PRO A 41 16.23 4.79 20.80
C PRO A 41 16.93 5.61 19.71
N GLU A 42 18.14 5.24 19.30
CA GLU A 42 18.85 5.93 18.22
C GLU A 42 18.22 5.66 16.86
N PHE A 43 17.81 4.42 16.60
CA PHE A 43 17.10 4.05 15.38
C PHE A 43 15.75 4.76 15.29
N VAL A 44 14.97 4.73 16.38
CA VAL A 44 13.66 5.39 16.44
C VAL A 44 13.81 6.90 16.21
N ALA A 45 14.75 7.56 16.90
CA ALA A 45 15.00 8.99 16.73
C ALA A 45 15.48 9.35 15.31
N GLU A 46 16.31 8.50 14.67
CA GLU A 46 16.72 8.69 13.28
C GLU A 46 15.53 8.56 12.33
N TYR A 47 14.69 7.53 12.52
CA TYR A 47 13.47 7.31 11.73
C TYR A 47 12.49 8.49 11.86
N GLU A 48 12.18 8.92 13.08
CA GLU A 48 11.29 10.07 13.34
C GLU A 48 11.82 11.36 12.73
N ARG A 49 13.14 11.61 12.82
CA ARG A 49 13.78 12.76 12.20
C ARG A 49 13.61 12.75 10.67
N GLU A 50 13.78 11.58 10.02
CA GLU A 50 13.57 11.45 8.58
C GLU A 50 12.10 11.66 8.21
N LEU A 51 11.16 11.08 8.97
CA LEU A 51 9.73 11.32 8.77
C LEU A 51 9.38 12.80 8.87
N LYS A 52 9.91 13.50 9.85
CA LYS A 52 9.61 14.92 10.08
C LYS A 52 10.26 15.83 9.03
N HIS A 53 11.57 15.70 8.81
CA HIS A 53 12.33 16.70 8.06
C HIS A 53 12.53 16.33 6.59
N PHE A 54 12.45 15.07 6.22
CA PHE A 54 12.60 14.63 4.84
C PHE A 54 11.25 14.27 4.19
N VAL A 55 10.37 13.60 4.89
CA VAL A 55 9.02 13.27 4.37
C VAL A 55 8.05 14.45 4.50
N GLY A 56 8.18 15.25 5.55
CA GLY A 56 7.29 16.38 5.81
C GLY A 56 6.09 16.03 6.69
N ARG A 57 6.23 14.97 7.53
CA ARG A 57 5.16 14.57 8.46
C ARG A 57 5.10 15.48 9.70
N PRO A 58 3.92 15.58 10.38
CA PRO A 58 2.67 14.85 10.10
C PRO A 58 1.96 15.31 8.82
N SER A 59 1.39 14.37 8.06
CA SER A 59 0.53 14.75 6.95
C SER A 59 -0.81 15.27 7.48
N PRO A 60 -1.41 16.32 6.86
CA PRO A 60 -2.65 16.89 7.36
C PRO A 60 -3.87 16.02 7.07
N ILE A 61 -4.93 16.24 7.86
CA ILE A 61 -6.28 15.82 7.51
C ILE A 61 -7.01 17.03 6.93
N TYR A 62 -7.63 16.84 5.77
CA TYR A 62 -8.37 17.86 5.05
C TYR A 62 -9.87 17.54 5.03
N HIS A 63 -10.71 18.49 5.42
CA HIS A 63 -12.16 18.36 5.28
C HIS A 63 -12.57 18.66 3.84
N ALA A 64 -13.04 17.64 3.11
CA ALA A 64 -13.59 17.79 1.76
C ALA A 64 -15.00 18.38 1.83
N GLN A 65 -15.08 19.67 2.24
CA GLN A 65 -16.32 20.33 2.59
C GLN A 65 -17.29 20.41 1.41
N ARG A 66 -16.81 20.91 0.26
CA ARG A 66 -17.65 21.06 -0.93
C ARG A 66 -18.19 19.72 -1.42
N TRP A 67 -17.36 18.69 -1.35
CA TRP A 67 -17.78 17.36 -1.74
C TRP A 67 -18.80 16.78 -0.74
N SER A 68 -18.57 16.95 0.56
CA SER A 68 -19.54 16.55 1.60
C SER A 68 -20.90 17.22 1.44
N GLU A 69 -20.92 18.54 1.16
CA GLU A 69 -22.12 19.31 0.89
C GLU A 69 -22.88 18.78 -0.35
N MET A 70 -22.15 18.46 -1.42
CA MET A 70 -22.72 17.91 -2.65
C MET A 70 -23.29 16.51 -2.46
N LEU A 71 -22.63 15.67 -1.67
CA LEU A 71 -23.10 14.31 -1.35
C LEU A 71 -24.31 14.31 -0.43
N GLY A 72 -24.45 15.30 0.45
CA GLY A 72 -25.64 15.55 1.25
C GLY A 72 -25.79 14.71 2.52
N GLY A 73 -24.83 13.85 2.86
CA GLY A 73 -24.83 12.98 4.03
C GLY A 73 -23.62 13.20 4.94
N ALA A 74 -22.93 12.11 5.31
CA ALA A 74 -21.77 12.14 6.18
C ALA A 74 -20.66 13.09 5.66
N GLN A 75 -19.89 13.63 6.60
CA GLN A 75 -18.75 14.49 6.31
C GLN A 75 -17.54 13.65 5.90
N VAL A 76 -16.87 14.02 4.80
CA VAL A 76 -15.71 13.32 4.25
C VAL A 76 -14.44 14.08 4.60
N PHE A 77 -13.51 13.40 5.26
CA PHE A 77 -12.18 13.90 5.59
C PHE A 77 -11.12 13.05 4.89
N LEU A 78 -10.06 13.69 4.41
CA LEU A 78 -8.99 13.06 3.65
C LEU A 78 -7.67 13.12 4.43
N LYS A 79 -7.09 11.98 4.78
CA LYS A 79 -5.71 11.91 5.26
C LYS A 79 -4.77 12.04 4.07
N ARG A 80 -4.01 13.14 4.01
CA ARG A 80 -3.29 13.63 2.83
C ARG A 80 -1.88 13.02 2.71
N GLU A 81 -1.80 11.68 2.51
CA GLU A 81 -0.52 11.01 2.26
C GLU A 81 0.08 11.35 0.87
N ASP A 82 -0.71 11.92 -0.02
CA ASP A 82 -0.30 12.47 -1.30
C ASP A 82 0.65 13.69 -1.17
N LEU A 83 0.66 14.36 -0.02
CA LEU A 83 1.54 15.50 0.27
C LEU A 83 2.91 15.10 0.80
N ASN A 84 3.13 13.84 1.14
CA ASN A 84 4.44 13.36 1.56
C ASN A 84 5.48 13.52 0.44
N HIS A 85 6.74 13.66 0.82
CA HIS A 85 7.83 13.55 -0.16
C HIS A 85 7.70 12.25 -0.96
N THR A 86 7.93 12.30 -2.27
CA THR A 86 7.63 11.28 -3.30
C THR A 86 6.15 11.19 -3.72
N GLY A 87 5.23 11.81 -2.99
CA GLY A 87 3.83 11.95 -3.38
C GLY A 87 2.93 10.76 -3.01
N ALA A 88 3.33 9.93 -2.05
CA ALA A 88 2.53 8.81 -1.55
C ALA A 88 3.01 8.32 -0.17
N HIS A 89 2.23 7.43 0.45
CA HIS A 89 2.52 6.77 1.72
C HIS A 89 3.75 5.85 1.70
N LYS A 90 4.21 5.41 0.54
CA LYS A 90 5.28 4.41 0.39
C LYS A 90 6.59 4.81 1.09
N ILE A 91 6.89 6.10 1.10
CA ILE A 91 8.13 6.63 1.70
C ILE A 91 8.26 6.29 3.19
N ASN A 92 7.15 6.21 3.95
CA ASN A 92 7.16 5.91 5.37
C ASN A 92 7.84 4.56 5.65
N ASN A 93 7.39 3.52 4.93
CA ASN A 93 7.92 2.18 5.02
C ASN A 93 9.36 2.08 4.50
N VAL A 94 9.63 2.68 3.35
CA VAL A 94 10.92 2.58 2.68
C VAL A 94 12.04 3.17 3.53
N ILE A 95 11.81 4.30 4.22
CA ILE A 95 12.79 4.87 5.16
C ILE A 95 13.11 3.88 6.27
N GLY A 96 12.11 3.29 6.90
CA GLY A 96 12.33 2.32 7.98
C GLY A 96 13.15 1.12 7.53
N GLN A 97 12.80 0.52 6.39
CA GLN A 97 13.52 -0.62 5.84
C GLN A 97 14.95 -0.26 5.40
N ALA A 98 15.15 0.91 4.78
CA ALA A 98 16.49 1.33 4.35
C ALA A 98 17.41 1.68 5.54
N LEU A 99 16.88 2.27 6.61
CA LEU A 99 17.62 2.45 7.86
C LEU A 99 18.01 1.10 8.46
N LEU A 100 17.12 0.11 8.41
CA LEU A 100 17.41 -1.25 8.86
C LEU A 100 18.50 -1.89 7.99
N ALA A 101 18.41 -1.77 6.67
CA ALA A 101 19.44 -2.23 5.74
C ALA A 101 20.81 -1.63 6.07
N LYS A 102 20.87 -0.33 6.36
CA LYS A 102 22.07 0.37 6.78
C LYS A 102 22.64 -0.19 8.09
N ARG A 103 21.79 -0.46 9.10
CA ARG A 103 22.21 -1.08 10.37
C ARG A 103 22.70 -2.52 10.19
N MET A 104 22.17 -3.24 9.20
CA MET A 104 22.61 -4.59 8.82
C MET A 104 23.87 -4.60 7.94
N GLY A 105 24.39 -3.43 7.54
CA GLY A 105 25.57 -3.33 6.67
C GLY A 105 25.32 -3.76 5.22
N LYS A 106 24.08 -3.73 4.75
CA LYS A 106 23.73 -4.08 3.35
C LYS A 106 23.92 -2.85 2.44
N PRO A 107 24.90 -2.84 1.53
CA PRO A 107 25.17 -1.67 0.67
C PRO A 107 24.21 -1.54 -0.52
N ARG A 108 23.49 -2.60 -0.85
CA ARG A 108 22.61 -2.69 -1.99
C ARG A 108 21.18 -2.95 -1.53
N VAL A 109 20.22 -2.24 -2.12
CA VAL A 109 18.78 -2.47 -1.92
C VAL A 109 18.13 -2.82 -3.26
N ILE A 110 17.13 -3.71 -3.19
CA ILE A 110 16.26 -4.02 -4.31
C ILE A 110 14.81 -3.77 -3.91
N ALA A 111 13.98 -3.48 -4.90
CA ALA A 111 12.55 -3.28 -4.72
C ALA A 111 11.78 -3.78 -5.94
N GLU A 112 10.53 -4.19 -5.72
CA GLU A 112 9.54 -4.38 -6.77
C GLU A 112 8.67 -3.13 -6.90
N THR A 113 8.04 -2.94 -8.05
CA THR A 113 7.05 -1.88 -8.18
C THR A 113 6.05 -2.16 -9.32
N GLY A 114 4.79 -1.77 -9.14
CA GLY A 114 3.74 -1.74 -10.18
C GLY A 114 3.51 -0.31 -10.66
N ALA A 115 2.78 0.50 -9.89
CA ALA A 115 2.54 1.92 -10.21
C ALA A 115 3.80 2.81 -10.20
N GLY A 116 4.94 2.29 -9.77
CA GLY A 116 6.20 3.01 -9.71
C GLY A 116 6.42 3.81 -8.43
N GLN A 117 5.42 4.03 -7.59
CA GLN A 117 5.54 4.84 -6.37
C GLN A 117 6.49 4.20 -5.33
N HIS A 118 6.44 2.90 -5.16
CA HIS A 118 7.37 2.19 -4.29
C HIS A 118 8.80 2.26 -4.83
N GLY A 119 8.97 2.03 -6.14
CA GLY A 119 10.27 2.15 -6.79
C GLY A 119 10.87 3.55 -6.68
N VAL A 120 10.06 4.60 -6.86
CA VAL A 120 10.50 6.00 -6.66
C VAL A 120 10.91 6.24 -5.22
N ALA A 121 10.15 5.75 -4.23
CA ALA A 121 10.50 5.87 -2.82
C ALA A 121 11.82 5.14 -2.50
N ALA A 122 11.99 3.90 -3.01
CA ALA A 122 13.21 3.11 -2.83
C ALA A 122 14.43 3.82 -3.46
N ALA A 123 14.32 4.29 -4.71
CA ALA A 123 15.36 5.04 -5.38
C ALA A 123 15.72 6.34 -4.64
N THR A 124 14.71 7.06 -4.13
CA THR A 124 14.90 8.30 -3.36
C THR A 124 15.72 8.06 -2.10
N ILE A 125 15.38 7.04 -1.34
CA ILE A 125 16.08 6.74 -0.08
C ILE A 125 17.45 6.12 -0.33
N ALA A 126 17.59 5.28 -1.34
CA ALA A 126 18.88 4.75 -1.73
C ALA A 126 19.86 5.88 -2.13
N ALA A 127 19.41 6.84 -2.93
CA ALA A 127 20.19 8.03 -3.26
C ALA A 127 20.58 8.82 -2.01
N ARG A 128 19.63 9.05 -1.07
CA ARG A 128 19.88 9.76 0.18
C ARG A 128 20.90 9.07 1.08
N PHE A 129 20.90 7.73 1.12
CA PHE A 129 21.78 6.95 2.01
C PHE A 129 23.04 6.43 1.33
N GLY A 130 23.24 6.72 0.04
CA GLY A 130 24.39 6.29 -0.75
C GLY A 130 24.41 4.78 -1.01
N MET A 131 23.24 4.16 -1.21
CA MET A 131 23.08 2.74 -1.50
C MET A 131 22.88 2.50 -2.99
N GLU A 132 23.39 1.37 -3.49
CA GLU A 132 22.99 0.86 -4.80
C GLU A 132 21.51 0.46 -4.78
N CYS A 133 20.76 0.81 -5.83
CA CYS A 133 19.34 0.51 -5.92
C CYS A 133 18.98 -0.13 -7.25
N VAL A 134 18.34 -1.31 -7.19
CA VAL A 134 17.77 -1.99 -8.37
C VAL A 134 16.27 -2.14 -8.15
N VAL A 135 15.48 -1.71 -9.15
CA VAL A 135 14.00 -1.77 -9.09
C VAL A 135 13.50 -2.68 -10.21
N TYR A 136 12.79 -3.74 -9.82
CA TYR A 136 12.10 -4.65 -10.75
C TYR A 136 10.71 -4.12 -11.02
N MET A 137 10.35 -4.02 -12.30
CA MET A 137 9.04 -3.52 -12.73
C MET A 137 8.57 -4.29 -13.96
N GLY A 138 7.33 -4.74 -13.95
CA GLY A 138 6.76 -5.41 -15.11
C GLY A 138 6.82 -4.54 -16.37
N GLU A 139 7.13 -5.12 -17.53
CA GLU A 139 7.27 -4.37 -18.80
C GLU A 139 5.99 -3.58 -19.14
N GLU A 140 4.82 -4.14 -18.84
CA GLU A 140 3.54 -3.46 -19.02
C GLU A 140 3.41 -2.24 -18.10
N ASP A 141 3.84 -2.38 -16.85
CA ASP A 141 3.85 -1.29 -15.88
C ASP A 141 4.88 -0.20 -16.24
N VAL A 142 6.06 -0.60 -16.77
CA VAL A 142 7.07 0.34 -17.30
C VAL A 142 6.46 1.24 -18.37
N ARG A 143 5.65 0.66 -19.26
CA ARG A 143 4.96 1.41 -20.32
C ARG A 143 3.89 2.35 -19.74
N ARG A 144 3.04 1.84 -18.85
CA ARG A 144 1.95 2.61 -18.23
C ARG A 144 2.44 3.76 -17.34
N GLN A 145 3.60 3.61 -16.71
CA GLN A 145 4.13 4.50 -15.66
C GLN A 145 5.52 5.08 -16.01
N ALA A 146 5.72 5.44 -17.28
CA ALA A 146 7.01 5.91 -17.80
C ALA A 146 7.58 7.12 -17.04
N ALA A 147 6.74 8.02 -16.53
CA ALA A 147 7.17 9.16 -15.73
C ALA A 147 7.86 8.74 -14.41
N ASN A 148 7.36 7.70 -13.74
CA ASN A 148 7.99 7.16 -12.55
C ASN A 148 9.29 6.40 -12.88
N VAL A 149 9.32 5.68 -14.00
CA VAL A 149 10.55 5.05 -14.50
C VAL A 149 11.66 6.09 -14.70
N TYR A 150 11.32 7.22 -15.32
CA TYR A 150 12.27 8.32 -15.50
C TYR A 150 12.75 8.89 -14.16
N ARG A 151 11.84 9.10 -13.20
CA ARG A 151 12.19 9.56 -11.84
C ARG A 151 13.17 8.60 -11.14
N MET A 152 12.93 7.30 -11.20
CA MET A 152 13.84 6.29 -10.62
C MET A 152 15.24 6.35 -11.24
N LYS A 153 15.32 6.44 -12.56
CA LYS A 153 16.60 6.59 -13.27
C LYS A 153 17.33 7.90 -12.93
N LEU A 154 16.57 9.00 -12.82
CA LEU A 154 17.13 10.30 -12.42
C LEU A 154 17.71 10.26 -10.99
N LEU A 155 17.13 9.45 -10.11
CA LEU A 155 17.61 9.22 -8.74
C LEU A 155 18.76 8.21 -8.65
N GLY A 156 19.24 7.71 -9.79
CA GLY A 156 20.37 6.80 -9.87
C GLY A 156 20.05 5.31 -9.74
N ALA A 157 18.77 4.93 -9.68
CA ALA A 157 18.38 3.54 -9.62
C ALA A 157 18.44 2.87 -11.00
N THR A 158 18.80 1.59 -11.01
CA THR A 158 18.65 0.71 -12.17
C THR A 158 17.22 0.15 -12.19
N VAL A 159 16.46 0.40 -13.26
CA VAL A 159 15.13 -0.18 -13.46
C VAL A 159 15.25 -1.36 -14.43
N VAL A 160 14.87 -2.54 -13.95
CA VAL A 160 14.90 -3.80 -14.72
C VAL A 160 13.48 -4.17 -15.15
N PRO A 161 13.15 -4.08 -16.46
CA PRO A 161 11.87 -4.53 -16.98
C PRO A 161 11.75 -6.06 -16.88
N VAL A 162 10.61 -6.54 -16.32
CA VAL A 162 10.32 -7.97 -16.22
C VAL A 162 9.38 -8.35 -17.35
N THR A 163 9.85 -9.24 -18.24
CA THR A 163 9.15 -9.64 -19.47
C THR A 163 8.44 -10.98 -19.36
N SER A 164 8.55 -11.67 -18.22
CA SER A 164 7.90 -12.96 -17.96
C SER A 164 6.49 -12.79 -17.38
N GLY A 165 5.66 -13.80 -17.52
CA GLY A 165 4.31 -13.86 -16.96
C GLY A 165 3.37 -12.79 -17.52
N SER A 166 2.54 -12.21 -16.66
CA SER A 166 1.64 -11.08 -17.00
C SER A 166 2.37 -9.75 -17.19
N ARG A 167 3.67 -9.70 -16.88
CA ARG A 167 4.52 -8.51 -16.98
C ARG A 167 4.04 -7.34 -16.12
N THR A 168 3.49 -7.66 -14.95
CA THR A 168 2.96 -6.73 -13.96
C THR A 168 3.62 -6.91 -12.59
N LEU A 169 3.09 -6.27 -11.55
CA LEU A 169 3.62 -6.27 -10.19
C LEU A 169 3.92 -7.67 -9.63
N LYS A 170 3.07 -8.68 -9.91
CA LYS A 170 3.29 -10.06 -9.44
C LYS A 170 4.63 -10.63 -9.94
N ASP A 171 4.92 -10.42 -11.21
CA ASP A 171 6.15 -10.93 -11.81
C ASP A 171 7.38 -10.12 -11.41
N ALA A 172 7.20 -8.82 -11.15
CA ALA A 172 8.25 -7.98 -10.56
C ALA A 172 8.65 -8.49 -9.16
N LEU A 173 7.69 -8.88 -8.32
CA LEU A 173 7.95 -9.53 -7.03
C LEU A 173 8.73 -10.83 -7.18
N ASN A 174 8.33 -11.69 -8.12
CA ASN A 174 9.04 -12.95 -8.40
C ASN A 174 10.51 -12.71 -8.76
N GLU A 175 10.78 -11.71 -9.60
CA GLU A 175 12.14 -11.43 -10.06
C GLU A 175 12.98 -10.80 -8.95
N ALA A 176 12.42 -9.89 -8.17
CA ALA A 176 13.08 -9.32 -6.99
C ALA A 176 13.45 -10.42 -5.98
N MET A 177 12.57 -11.40 -5.76
CA MET A 177 12.86 -12.54 -4.89
C MET A 177 14.00 -13.42 -5.44
N ARG A 178 14.08 -13.63 -6.75
CA ARG A 178 15.20 -14.38 -7.38
C ARG A 178 16.53 -13.65 -7.20
N ASP A 179 16.57 -12.34 -7.41
CA ASP A 179 17.75 -11.53 -7.14
C ASP A 179 18.15 -11.63 -5.66
N TRP A 180 17.17 -11.50 -4.76
CA TRP A 180 17.46 -11.56 -3.32
C TRP A 180 18.08 -12.90 -2.90
N VAL A 181 17.50 -14.03 -3.36
CA VAL A 181 18.07 -15.38 -3.11
C VAL A 181 19.54 -15.46 -3.56
N THR A 182 19.86 -14.84 -4.69
CA THR A 182 21.21 -14.87 -5.27
C THR A 182 22.21 -14.00 -4.51
N ASN A 183 21.74 -12.89 -3.91
CA ASN A 183 22.59 -11.82 -3.39
C ASN A 183 22.31 -11.48 -1.91
N VAL A 184 21.81 -12.42 -1.11
CA VAL A 184 21.36 -12.20 0.28
C VAL A 184 22.41 -11.58 1.20
N GLU A 185 23.71 -11.86 0.95
CA GLU A 185 24.80 -11.40 1.80
C GLU A 185 24.95 -9.87 1.79
N ASN A 186 24.80 -9.24 0.63
CA ASN A 186 25.05 -7.80 0.45
C ASN A 186 23.80 -6.99 0.09
N THR A 187 22.65 -7.65 -0.09
CA THR A 187 21.43 -7.05 -0.60
C THR A 187 20.30 -7.14 0.41
N PHE A 188 19.62 -6.02 0.61
CA PHE A 188 18.36 -5.95 1.36
C PHE A 188 17.18 -5.80 0.40
N TYR A 189 16.17 -6.64 0.54
CA TYR A 189 14.95 -6.51 -0.23
C TYR A 189 13.96 -5.60 0.51
N ILE A 190 13.68 -4.43 -0.05
CA ILE A 190 12.67 -3.49 0.46
C ILE A 190 11.32 -3.84 -0.14
N ILE A 191 10.48 -4.56 0.61
CA ILE A 191 9.13 -4.91 0.15
C ILE A 191 8.18 -3.72 0.32
N GLY A 192 7.40 -3.43 -0.73
CA GLY A 192 6.54 -2.25 -0.81
C GLY A 192 5.16 -2.39 -0.20
N THR A 193 4.79 -3.56 0.33
CA THR A 193 3.45 -3.83 0.87
C THR A 193 3.50 -4.76 2.08
N VAL A 194 2.36 -4.92 2.77
CA VAL A 194 2.20 -5.79 3.97
C VAL A 194 2.04 -7.27 3.61
N ALA A 195 2.60 -7.70 2.47
CA ALA A 195 2.67 -9.09 2.00
C ALA A 195 4.10 -9.63 2.13
N GLY A 196 4.29 -10.89 1.80
CA GLY A 196 5.57 -11.56 1.88
C GLY A 196 5.74 -12.40 3.16
N PRO A 197 6.86 -13.11 3.29
CA PRO A 197 7.13 -13.94 4.45
C PRO A 197 7.35 -13.09 5.72
N HIS A 198 7.03 -13.64 6.90
CA HIS A 198 7.41 -12.97 8.15
C HIS A 198 8.94 -12.71 8.20
N PRO A 199 9.41 -11.51 8.62
CA PRO A 199 8.69 -10.46 9.37
C PRO A 199 8.07 -9.34 8.50
N TYR A 200 8.11 -9.41 7.18
CA TYR A 200 7.69 -8.30 6.31
C TYR A 200 6.29 -7.76 6.58
N PRO A 201 5.22 -8.56 6.70
CA PRO A 201 3.89 -8.00 6.96
C PRO A 201 3.83 -7.15 8.23
N MET A 202 4.45 -7.63 9.32
CA MET A 202 4.52 -6.90 10.59
C MET A 202 5.38 -5.64 10.47
N MET A 203 6.57 -5.77 9.91
CA MET A 203 7.53 -4.67 9.78
C MET A 203 6.98 -3.52 8.92
N VAL A 204 6.39 -3.84 7.76
CA VAL A 204 5.78 -2.84 6.87
C VAL A 204 4.59 -2.16 7.54
N ARG A 205 3.73 -2.92 8.23
CA ARG A 205 2.64 -2.37 9.05
C ARG A 205 3.16 -1.35 10.06
N ASP A 206 4.18 -1.74 10.81
CA ASP A 206 4.71 -0.91 11.90
C ASP A 206 5.34 0.40 11.37
N PHE A 207 5.98 0.39 10.21
CA PHE A 207 6.46 1.61 9.57
C PHE A 207 5.33 2.44 8.91
N GLN A 208 4.22 1.82 8.53
CA GLN A 208 3.08 2.53 7.97
C GLN A 208 2.08 3.04 9.02
N ARG A 209 2.10 2.49 10.25
CA ARG A 209 1.13 2.83 11.30
C ARG A 209 1.12 4.30 11.69
N VAL A 210 2.21 5.02 11.41
CA VAL A 210 2.31 6.47 11.62
C VAL A 210 1.13 7.23 10.99
N ILE A 211 0.55 6.70 9.90
CA ILE A 211 -0.64 7.27 9.26
C ILE A 211 -1.82 7.30 10.23
N GLY A 212 -2.14 6.17 10.83
CA GLY A 212 -3.25 6.05 11.76
C GLY A 212 -2.94 6.64 13.15
N ASP A 213 -1.68 6.54 13.62
CA ASP A 213 -1.26 7.15 14.89
C ASP A 213 -1.48 8.68 14.86
N GLU A 214 -1.13 9.33 13.75
CA GLU A 214 -1.44 10.75 13.53
C GLU A 214 -2.94 11.02 13.47
N CYS A 215 -3.72 10.17 12.79
CA CYS A 215 -5.17 10.34 12.71
C CYS A 215 -5.85 10.25 14.07
N ARG A 216 -5.37 9.39 14.97
CA ARG A 216 -5.87 9.27 16.36
C ARG A 216 -5.76 10.58 17.14
N VAL A 217 -4.77 11.41 16.83
CA VAL A 217 -4.56 12.72 17.43
C VAL A 217 -5.32 13.81 16.67
N GLN A 218 -5.18 13.84 15.35
CA GLN A 218 -5.73 14.91 14.51
C GLN A 218 -7.26 14.93 14.44
N MET A 219 -7.93 13.76 14.45
CA MET A 219 -9.40 13.72 14.37
C MET A 219 -10.08 14.35 15.58
N PRO A 220 -9.70 14.04 16.85
CA PRO A 220 -10.24 14.76 18.00
C PRO A 220 -9.98 16.25 17.98
N GLU A 221 -8.83 16.72 17.47
CA GLU A 221 -8.53 18.15 17.33
C GLU A 221 -9.46 18.84 16.32
N LEU A 222 -9.81 18.14 15.22
CA LEU A 222 -10.63 18.70 14.13
C LEU A 222 -12.14 18.63 14.40
N VAL A 223 -12.63 17.50 14.92
CA VAL A 223 -14.06 17.23 15.05
C VAL A 223 -14.49 16.80 16.45
N GLY A 224 -13.59 16.85 17.45
CA GLY A 224 -13.87 16.53 18.86
C GLY A 224 -14.01 15.03 19.16
N ARG A 225 -13.83 14.14 18.18
CA ARG A 225 -14.01 12.68 18.33
C ARG A 225 -13.26 11.89 17.24
N GLN A 226 -13.22 10.58 17.37
CA GLN A 226 -12.74 9.68 16.32
C GLN A 226 -13.78 9.59 15.18
N PRO A 227 -13.37 9.20 13.95
CA PRO A 227 -14.28 9.02 12.83
C PRO A 227 -15.25 7.84 13.07
N ASP A 228 -16.40 7.86 12.39
CA ASP A 228 -17.31 6.72 12.41
C ASP A 228 -16.80 5.57 11.53
N ALA A 229 -16.10 5.89 10.45
CA ALA A 229 -15.43 4.89 9.60
C ALA A 229 -14.11 5.42 9.04
N VAL A 230 -13.15 4.50 8.89
CA VAL A 230 -11.89 4.69 8.19
C VAL A 230 -11.92 3.87 6.91
N ILE A 231 -11.67 4.52 5.76
CA ILE A 231 -11.79 3.93 4.43
C ILE A 231 -10.43 4.02 3.72
N ALA A 232 -9.96 2.92 3.16
CA ALA A 232 -8.72 2.89 2.39
C ALA A 232 -8.77 1.87 1.25
N CYS A 233 -8.10 2.15 0.14
CA CYS A 233 -7.97 1.19 -0.96
C CYS A 233 -7.03 0.04 -0.57
N VAL A 234 -7.31 -1.15 -1.13
CA VAL A 234 -6.56 -2.38 -0.84
C VAL A 234 -6.14 -3.05 -2.14
N GLY A 235 -4.83 -3.04 -2.41
CA GLY A 235 -4.14 -3.96 -3.29
C GLY A 235 -3.38 -4.96 -2.42
N GLY A 236 -2.05 -4.82 -2.27
CA GLY A 236 -1.33 -5.53 -1.19
C GLY A 236 -1.73 -5.04 0.22
N GLY A 237 -2.21 -3.81 0.36
CA GLY A 237 -2.90 -3.30 1.53
C GLY A 237 -2.07 -2.49 2.53
N SER A 238 -0.86 -2.01 2.17
CA SER A 238 0.00 -1.32 3.15
C SER A 238 -0.54 0.02 3.63
N ASN A 239 -1.16 0.82 2.74
CA ASN A 239 -1.78 2.09 3.14
C ASN A 239 -2.98 1.85 4.08
N ALA A 240 -3.80 0.86 3.76
CA ALA A 240 -4.96 0.49 4.56
C ALA A 240 -4.52 -0.04 5.93
N MET A 241 -3.53 -0.93 5.98
CA MET A 241 -3.03 -1.44 7.26
C MET A 241 -2.42 -0.33 8.11
N GLY A 242 -1.70 0.61 7.50
CA GLY A 242 -1.12 1.76 8.19
C GLY A 242 -2.16 2.63 8.90
N ILE A 243 -3.28 2.92 8.24
CA ILE A 243 -4.34 3.71 8.86
C ILE A 243 -5.26 2.89 9.76
N PHE A 244 -5.47 1.59 9.48
CA PHE A 244 -6.36 0.71 10.25
C PHE A 244 -5.75 0.28 11.59
N TYR A 245 -4.45 -0.01 11.62
CA TYR A 245 -3.80 -0.65 12.74
C TYR A 245 -4.06 0.04 14.10
N PRO A 246 -3.93 1.36 14.24
CA PRO A 246 -4.21 2.04 15.50
C PRO A 246 -5.70 2.07 15.89
N TYR A 247 -6.60 1.66 14.99
CA TYR A 247 -8.04 1.57 15.23
C TYR A 247 -8.54 0.13 15.42
N ILE A 248 -7.68 -0.90 15.32
CA ILE A 248 -8.12 -2.30 15.38
C ILE A 248 -8.87 -2.61 16.69
N GLU A 249 -8.41 -2.09 17.81
CA GLU A 249 -9.04 -2.32 19.12
C GLU A 249 -10.23 -1.37 19.39
N ASP A 250 -10.38 -0.32 18.61
CA ASP A 250 -11.48 0.64 18.75
C ASP A 250 -12.69 0.20 17.90
N THR A 251 -13.52 -0.65 18.47
CA THR A 251 -14.69 -1.21 17.77
C THR A 251 -15.79 -0.19 17.46
N SER A 252 -15.69 1.04 17.99
CA SER A 252 -16.60 2.13 17.63
C SER A 252 -16.31 2.70 16.25
N VAL A 253 -15.10 2.46 15.71
CA VAL A 253 -14.68 2.91 14.38
C VAL A 253 -14.77 1.73 13.40
N GLN A 254 -15.55 1.88 12.34
CA GLN A 254 -15.62 0.90 11.26
C GLN A 254 -14.35 0.97 10.40
N LEU A 255 -13.81 -0.19 10.01
CA LEU A 255 -12.69 -0.30 9.07
C LEU A 255 -13.19 -0.85 7.74
N ILE A 256 -12.99 -0.10 6.65
CA ILE A 256 -13.51 -0.45 5.33
C ILE A 256 -12.38 -0.46 4.31
N GLY A 257 -12.01 -1.64 3.84
CA GLY A 257 -11.07 -1.85 2.75
C GLY A 257 -11.78 -1.88 1.40
N VAL A 258 -11.27 -1.15 0.42
CA VAL A 258 -11.88 -1.05 -0.91
C VAL A 258 -10.97 -1.69 -1.93
N GLU A 259 -11.41 -2.82 -2.50
CA GLU A 259 -10.69 -3.58 -3.52
C GLU A 259 -11.11 -3.19 -4.94
N PRO A 260 -10.24 -3.39 -5.95
CA PRO A 260 -10.56 -3.08 -7.34
C PRO A 260 -11.42 -4.17 -7.97
N ALA A 261 -12.66 -3.83 -8.34
CA ALA A 261 -13.54 -4.70 -9.11
C ALA A 261 -13.22 -4.69 -10.62
N GLY A 262 -12.28 -3.88 -11.08
CA GLY A 262 -11.92 -3.81 -12.49
C GLY A 262 -13.12 -3.53 -13.39
N ASP A 263 -13.37 -4.42 -14.35
CA ASP A 263 -14.53 -4.36 -15.25
C ASP A 263 -15.81 -4.97 -14.61
N GLY A 264 -15.76 -5.38 -13.35
CA GLY A 264 -16.82 -6.07 -12.60
C GLY A 264 -16.37 -7.45 -12.13
N ILE A 265 -16.73 -7.82 -10.89
CA ILE A 265 -16.33 -9.14 -10.31
C ILE A 265 -16.81 -10.30 -11.17
N GLU A 266 -18.04 -10.20 -11.69
CA GLU A 266 -18.69 -11.22 -12.51
C GLU A 266 -18.02 -11.45 -13.86
N THR A 267 -17.20 -10.50 -14.32
CA THR A 267 -16.45 -10.61 -15.59
C THR A 267 -15.20 -11.47 -15.46
N GLY A 268 -14.74 -11.71 -14.21
CA GLY A 268 -13.45 -12.30 -13.93
C GLY A 268 -12.25 -11.37 -14.17
N ARG A 269 -12.48 -10.13 -14.63
CA ARG A 269 -11.45 -9.12 -14.88
C ARG A 269 -11.41 -8.11 -13.73
N HIS A 270 -10.82 -8.51 -12.63
CA HIS A 270 -10.71 -7.73 -11.37
C HIS A 270 -9.46 -8.13 -10.58
N ALA A 271 -9.19 -7.45 -9.46
CA ALA A 271 -8.12 -7.81 -8.53
C ALA A 271 -8.60 -7.82 -7.06
N ALA A 272 -9.87 -8.16 -6.82
CA ALA A 272 -10.50 -8.18 -5.50
C ALA A 272 -10.24 -9.53 -4.80
N SER A 273 -9.06 -9.70 -4.22
CA SER A 273 -8.60 -10.97 -3.64
C SER A 273 -9.38 -11.39 -2.39
N LEU A 274 -9.78 -10.46 -1.54
CA LEU A 274 -10.57 -10.76 -0.33
C LEU A 274 -12.02 -11.08 -0.66
N ILE A 275 -12.60 -10.43 -1.68
CA ILE A 275 -14.00 -10.62 -2.04
C ILE A 275 -14.20 -11.91 -2.82
N ALA A 276 -13.37 -12.17 -3.83
CA ALA A 276 -13.57 -13.24 -4.79
C ALA A 276 -12.50 -14.34 -4.73
N GLY A 277 -11.43 -14.17 -3.96
CA GLY A 277 -10.34 -15.13 -3.84
C GLY A 277 -10.58 -16.21 -2.79
N THR A 278 -9.63 -17.12 -2.70
CA THR A 278 -9.58 -18.24 -1.75
C THR A 278 -8.24 -18.28 -1.00
N PRO A 279 -8.17 -18.87 0.21
CA PRO A 279 -6.91 -19.00 0.94
C PRO A 279 -5.89 -19.88 0.18
N GLY A 280 -4.65 -19.38 0.08
CA GLY A 280 -3.54 -20.11 -0.53
C GLY A 280 -2.21 -19.47 -0.15
N VAL A 281 -1.12 -19.84 -0.82
CA VAL A 281 0.23 -19.32 -0.57
C VAL A 281 0.71 -18.55 -1.80
N LEU A 282 1.13 -17.32 -1.57
CA LEU A 282 1.72 -16.45 -2.60
C LEU A 282 2.85 -15.63 -1.98
N HIS A 283 3.99 -15.50 -2.69
CA HIS A 283 5.13 -14.67 -2.27
C HIS A 283 5.57 -14.91 -0.82
N GLY A 284 5.55 -16.18 -0.38
CA GLY A 284 6.11 -16.59 0.92
C GLY A 284 5.18 -16.46 2.12
N ASN A 285 3.90 -16.14 1.94
CA ASN A 285 2.91 -16.11 3.02
C ASN A 285 1.58 -16.75 2.60
N ARG A 286 0.82 -17.22 3.58
CA ARG A 286 -0.56 -17.68 3.38
C ARG A 286 -1.52 -16.52 3.53
N THR A 287 -2.40 -16.36 2.52
CA THR A 287 -3.37 -15.27 2.47
C THR A 287 -4.53 -15.61 1.52
N TYR A 288 -5.48 -14.69 1.34
CA TYR A 288 -6.43 -14.75 0.23
C TYR A 288 -5.75 -14.38 -1.09
N LEU A 289 -6.02 -15.15 -2.13
CA LEU A 289 -5.50 -14.87 -3.47
C LEU A 289 -6.47 -15.33 -4.57
N LEU A 290 -6.32 -14.74 -5.75
CA LEU A 290 -7.07 -15.12 -6.94
C LEU A 290 -6.34 -16.29 -7.60
N GLN A 291 -6.91 -17.48 -7.49
CA GLN A 291 -6.37 -18.74 -8.03
C GLN A 291 -7.49 -19.62 -8.56
N ASP A 292 -7.14 -20.46 -9.53
CA ASP A 292 -8.02 -21.49 -10.07
C ASP A 292 -8.10 -22.74 -9.14
N GLU A 293 -8.86 -23.73 -9.56
CA GLU A 293 -9.03 -24.99 -8.83
C GLU A 293 -7.73 -25.80 -8.67
N ASN A 294 -6.72 -25.55 -9.50
CA ASN A 294 -5.39 -26.17 -9.45
C ASN A 294 -4.38 -25.33 -8.65
N GLY A 295 -4.80 -24.21 -8.04
CA GLY A 295 -3.95 -23.30 -7.30
C GLY A 295 -3.07 -22.41 -8.18
N GLN A 296 -3.38 -22.28 -9.48
CA GLN A 296 -2.67 -21.38 -10.36
C GLN A 296 -3.25 -19.97 -10.25
N ILE A 297 -2.36 -18.98 -10.24
CA ILE A 297 -2.76 -17.58 -10.14
C ILE A 297 -3.54 -17.17 -11.37
N ILE A 298 -4.72 -16.59 -11.13
CA ILE A 298 -5.55 -15.99 -12.19
C ILE A 298 -4.99 -14.59 -12.49
N GLU A 299 -4.90 -14.24 -13.77
CA GLU A 299 -4.50 -12.90 -14.21
C GLU A 299 -5.50 -11.86 -13.71
N THR A 300 -4.97 -10.80 -13.11
CA THR A 300 -5.77 -9.72 -12.53
C THR A 300 -5.94 -8.55 -13.49
N HIS A 301 -6.89 -7.68 -13.18
CA HIS A 301 -7.10 -6.43 -13.89
C HIS A 301 -7.54 -5.30 -12.97
N SER A 302 -6.91 -4.15 -13.10
CA SER A 302 -7.34 -2.87 -12.55
C SER A 302 -6.80 -1.73 -13.41
N ILE A 303 -7.57 -0.66 -13.56
CA ILE A 303 -7.08 0.61 -14.12
C ILE A 303 -5.90 1.18 -13.31
N SER A 304 -5.87 0.85 -12.02
CA SER A 304 -4.80 1.25 -11.10
C SER A 304 -3.72 0.17 -11.04
N ALA A 305 -2.54 0.46 -11.58
CA ALA A 305 -1.39 -0.46 -11.56
C ALA A 305 -0.95 -0.85 -10.12
N GLY A 306 -1.18 0.02 -9.14
CA GLY A 306 -0.84 -0.27 -7.73
C GLY A 306 -1.83 -1.20 -7.02
N LEU A 307 -3.02 -1.43 -7.59
CA LEU A 307 -4.02 -2.37 -7.10
C LEU A 307 -4.10 -3.65 -7.95
N ASP A 308 -3.39 -3.72 -9.07
CA ASP A 308 -3.37 -4.87 -9.97
C ASP A 308 -2.46 -5.97 -9.41
N TYR A 309 -2.98 -6.70 -8.42
CA TYR A 309 -2.25 -7.71 -7.67
C TYR A 309 -3.20 -8.82 -7.20
N PRO A 310 -2.85 -10.11 -7.41
CA PRO A 310 -3.76 -11.23 -7.15
C PRO A 310 -3.82 -11.69 -5.69
N GLY A 311 -3.15 -11.02 -4.78
CA GLY A 311 -3.11 -11.35 -3.36
C GLY A 311 -3.28 -10.13 -2.47
N VAL A 312 -3.17 -10.33 -1.16
CA VAL A 312 -3.32 -9.28 -0.16
C VAL A 312 -2.47 -9.60 1.08
N GLY A 313 -2.21 -8.62 1.92
CA GLY A 313 -1.53 -8.84 3.19
C GLY A 313 -2.30 -9.80 4.11
N PRO A 314 -1.59 -10.71 4.82
CA PRO A 314 -2.23 -11.75 5.64
C PRO A 314 -3.03 -11.19 6.83
N GLU A 315 -2.65 -10.03 7.34
CA GLU A 315 -3.39 -9.35 8.41
C GLU A 315 -4.77 -8.86 7.92
N HIS A 316 -4.89 -8.43 6.66
CA HIS A 316 -6.19 -8.13 6.04
C HIS A 316 -7.07 -9.38 5.92
N ALA A 317 -6.50 -10.52 5.58
CA ALA A 317 -7.22 -11.80 5.55
C ALA A 317 -7.79 -12.15 6.92
N TRP A 318 -7.01 -11.95 7.97
CA TRP A 318 -7.46 -12.15 9.35
C TRP A 318 -8.53 -11.13 9.77
N LEU A 319 -8.35 -9.84 9.43
CA LEU A 319 -9.34 -8.79 9.74
C LEU A 319 -10.70 -9.07 9.07
N LYS A 320 -10.69 -9.63 7.86
CA LYS A 320 -11.91 -10.10 7.18
C LYS A 320 -12.58 -11.24 7.93
N ASP A 321 -11.84 -12.32 8.20
CA ASP A 321 -12.39 -13.54 8.80
C ASP A 321 -12.86 -13.32 10.24
N SER A 322 -12.20 -12.42 10.98
CA SER A 322 -12.60 -11.99 12.33
C SER A 322 -13.76 -10.97 12.32
N ASN A 323 -14.25 -10.57 11.15
CA ASN A 323 -15.24 -9.51 10.97
C ASN A 323 -14.84 -8.17 11.61
N ARG A 324 -13.54 -7.90 11.78
CA ARG A 324 -13.08 -6.62 12.31
C ARG A 324 -13.07 -5.54 11.23
N ALA A 325 -12.79 -5.89 9.99
CA ALA A 325 -12.88 -5.00 8.85
C ALA A 325 -13.84 -5.54 7.79
N GLN A 326 -14.55 -4.65 7.16
CA GLN A 326 -15.39 -4.93 5.99
C GLN A 326 -14.56 -4.68 4.72
N TYR A 327 -14.73 -5.55 3.73
CA TYR A 327 -14.12 -5.35 2.41
C TYR A 327 -15.21 -5.25 1.35
N VAL A 328 -15.07 -4.24 0.51
CA VAL A 328 -15.99 -3.88 -0.57
C VAL A 328 -15.22 -3.67 -1.85
N SER A 329 -15.90 -3.57 -2.98
CA SER A 329 -15.22 -3.35 -4.27
C SER A 329 -15.81 -2.18 -5.04
N ILE A 330 -14.96 -1.59 -5.89
CA ILE A 330 -15.27 -0.46 -6.77
C ILE A 330 -14.72 -0.78 -8.16
N THR A 331 -15.53 -0.52 -9.19
CA THR A 331 -15.12 -0.72 -10.59
C THR A 331 -14.19 0.39 -11.07
N ASP A 332 -13.49 0.13 -12.18
CA ASP A 332 -12.62 1.11 -12.82
C ASP A 332 -13.37 2.39 -13.21
N GLU A 333 -14.61 2.25 -13.70
CA GLU A 333 -15.46 3.39 -14.08
C GLU A 333 -15.83 4.25 -12.86
N GLU A 334 -16.22 3.62 -11.76
CA GLU A 334 -16.55 4.32 -10.52
C GLU A 334 -15.33 5.03 -9.92
N ALA A 335 -14.17 4.39 -9.95
CA ALA A 335 -12.91 4.98 -9.50
C ALA A 335 -12.52 6.18 -10.36
N LEU A 336 -12.65 6.07 -11.68
CA LEU A 336 -12.36 7.16 -12.62
C LEU A 336 -13.32 8.35 -12.41
N LYS A 337 -14.61 8.07 -12.17
CA LYS A 337 -15.56 9.11 -11.81
C LYS A 337 -15.17 9.86 -10.56
N ALA A 338 -14.83 9.14 -9.48
CA ALA A 338 -14.39 9.74 -8.22
C ALA A 338 -13.09 10.53 -8.36
N PHE A 339 -12.16 10.08 -9.21
CA PHE A 339 -10.97 10.83 -9.59
C PHE A 339 -11.35 12.21 -10.14
N HIS A 340 -12.23 12.26 -11.14
CA HIS A 340 -12.67 13.52 -11.74
C HIS A 340 -13.45 14.40 -10.77
N ASP A 341 -14.32 13.82 -9.95
CA ASP A 341 -15.08 14.55 -8.93
C ASP A 341 -14.13 15.22 -7.92
N CYS A 342 -13.15 14.48 -7.40
CA CYS A 342 -12.15 15.03 -6.48
C CYS A 342 -11.36 16.19 -7.11
N CYS A 343 -10.93 16.03 -8.38
CA CYS A 343 -10.24 17.09 -9.11
C CYS A 343 -11.10 18.35 -9.26
N ARG A 344 -12.35 18.22 -9.66
CA ARG A 344 -13.21 19.36 -10.03
C ARG A 344 -13.84 20.04 -8.80
N ILE A 345 -14.09 19.27 -7.73
CA ILE A 345 -14.79 19.78 -6.55
C ILE A 345 -13.80 20.29 -5.52
N GLU A 346 -12.73 19.54 -5.24
CA GLU A 346 -11.77 19.86 -4.18
C GLU A 346 -10.41 20.37 -4.70
N GLY A 347 -10.18 20.35 -6.01
CA GLY A 347 -8.91 20.77 -6.60
C GLY A 347 -7.72 19.86 -6.24
N ILE A 348 -8.00 18.61 -5.91
CA ILE A 348 -7.02 17.59 -5.54
C ILE A 348 -6.99 16.53 -6.63
N ILE A 349 -5.82 16.22 -7.17
CA ILE A 349 -5.60 15.16 -8.15
C ILE A 349 -5.17 13.88 -7.40
N PRO A 350 -6.09 12.95 -7.07
CA PRO A 350 -5.77 11.75 -6.32
C PRO A 350 -5.12 10.70 -7.22
N ALA A 351 -4.34 9.78 -6.65
CA ALA A 351 -3.95 8.58 -7.38
C ALA A 351 -5.18 7.71 -7.72
N LEU A 352 -5.13 6.95 -8.81
CA LEU A 352 -6.20 6.01 -9.17
C LEU A 352 -6.44 4.96 -8.08
N GLU A 353 -5.40 4.58 -7.35
CA GLU A 353 -5.53 3.74 -6.15
C GLU A 353 -6.48 4.37 -5.13
N SER A 354 -6.20 5.61 -4.72
CA SER A 354 -7.01 6.35 -3.74
C SER A 354 -8.41 6.62 -4.23
N SER A 355 -8.60 6.75 -5.55
CA SER A 355 -9.89 7.01 -6.18
C SER A 355 -10.90 5.88 -5.93
N HIS A 356 -10.45 4.64 -5.73
CA HIS A 356 -11.32 3.53 -5.30
C HIS A 356 -11.92 3.80 -3.91
N ALA A 357 -11.10 4.22 -2.95
CA ALA A 357 -11.59 4.57 -1.61
C ALA A 357 -12.52 5.79 -1.63
N LEU A 358 -12.19 6.80 -2.44
CA LEU A 358 -13.02 7.99 -2.63
C LEU A 358 -14.37 7.64 -3.26
N ALA A 359 -14.41 6.74 -4.25
CA ALA A 359 -15.65 6.28 -4.89
C ALA A 359 -16.57 5.60 -3.89
N TYR A 360 -16.01 4.74 -3.01
CA TYR A 360 -16.83 4.10 -1.99
C TYR A 360 -17.32 5.10 -0.94
N ALA A 361 -16.49 6.05 -0.51
CA ALA A 361 -16.89 7.12 0.39
C ALA A 361 -18.05 7.95 -0.20
N ALA A 362 -17.99 8.25 -1.51
CA ALA A 362 -19.05 8.96 -2.21
C ALA A 362 -20.37 8.16 -2.30
N LYS A 363 -20.30 6.83 -2.35
CA LYS A 363 -21.50 5.96 -2.28
C LYS A 363 -22.06 5.87 -0.86
N LEU A 364 -21.20 5.82 0.15
CA LEU A 364 -21.59 5.62 1.54
C LEU A 364 -22.12 6.91 2.18
N ALA A 365 -21.48 8.06 1.93
CA ALA A 365 -21.82 9.32 2.60
C ALA A 365 -23.31 9.70 2.51
N PRO A 366 -23.99 9.64 1.34
CA PRO A 366 -25.40 9.98 1.22
C PRO A 366 -26.34 9.09 2.05
N THR A 367 -25.89 7.89 2.42
CA THR A 367 -26.70 6.91 3.18
C THR A 367 -26.64 7.13 4.69
N LEU A 368 -25.78 8.03 5.14
CA LEU A 368 -25.49 8.29 6.55
C LEU A 368 -25.97 9.69 6.97
N PRO A 369 -26.31 9.90 8.25
CA PRO A 369 -26.62 11.21 8.81
C PRO A 369 -25.44 12.21 8.63
N LYS A 370 -25.77 13.51 8.59
CA LYS A 370 -24.79 14.60 8.37
C LYS A 370 -23.76 14.78 9.47
N ASP A 371 -24.03 14.29 10.66
CA ASP A 371 -23.13 14.31 11.81
C ASP A 371 -22.10 13.16 11.77
N LYS A 372 -22.25 12.21 10.85
CA LYS A 372 -21.29 11.13 10.66
C LYS A 372 -20.04 11.60 9.95
N VAL A 373 -18.91 11.00 10.28
CA VAL A 373 -17.57 11.36 9.81
C VAL A 373 -16.89 10.16 9.17
N LEU A 374 -16.55 10.29 7.89
CA LEU A 374 -15.79 9.33 7.13
C LEU A 374 -14.35 9.85 6.94
N LEU A 375 -13.37 9.09 7.36
CA LEU A 375 -11.95 9.39 7.15
C LEU A 375 -11.40 8.50 6.03
N VAL A 376 -11.01 9.09 4.91
CA VAL A 376 -10.46 8.39 3.75
C VAL A 376 -8.95 8.58 3.70
N ASN A 377 -8.19 7.50 3.53
CA ASN A 377 -6.75 7.61 3.29
C ASN A 377 -6.48 7.98 1.83
N LEU A 378 -6.12 9.23 1.57
CA LEU A 378 -5.67 9.68 0.25
C LEU A 378 -4.20 9.29 0.08
N SER A 379 -3.97 8.04 -0.28
CA SER A 379 -2.70 7.34 -0.17
C SER A 379 -1.60 7.81 -1.12
N GLY A 380 -1.96 8.53 -2.20
CA GLY A 380 -1.01 9.07 -3.16
C GLY A 380 -1.63 10.07 -4.13
N ARG A 381 -0.76 10.83 -4.82
CA ARG A 381 -1.16 11.81 -5.84
C ARG A 381 -1.22 11.19 -7.23
N GLY A 382 -2.05 11.79 -8.10
CA GLY A 382 -2.40 11.28 -9.42
C GLY A 382 -1.52 11.73 -10.57
N ASP A 383 -0.45 12.51 -10.33
CA ASP A 383 0.42 12.98 -11.43
C ASP A 383 0.99 11.83 -12.29
N LYS A 384 1.19 10.67 -11.69
CA LYS A 384 1.64 9.46 -12.39
C LYS A 384 0.60 8.85 -13.32
N ASP A 385 -0.68 9.17 -13.10
CA ASP A 385 -1.83 8.53 -13.76
C ASP A 385 -2.38 9.36 -14.93
N MET A 386 -1.78 10.54 -15.21
CA MET A 386 -2.30 11.48 -16.21
C MET A 386 -2.50 10.86 -17.58
N HIS A 387 -1.58 10.02 -18.05
CA HIS A 387 -1.73 9.35 -19.35
C HIS A 387 -2.91 8.39 -19.37
N THR A 388 -3.01 7.53 -18.37
CA THR A 388 -4.12 6.57 -18.25
C THR A 388 -5.47 7.26 -18.13
N VAL A 389 -5.53 8.32 -17.33
CA VAL A 389 -6.77 9.11 -17.15
C VAL A 389 -7.16 9.83 -18.45
N ALA A 390 -6.20 10.44 -19.15
CA ALA A 390 -6.46 11.14 -20.42
C ALA A 390 -6.97 10.17 -21.49
N GLU A 391 -6.32 9.02 -21.66
CA GLU A 391 -6.72 7.96 -22.59
C GLU A 391 -8.16 7.49 -22.31
N ARG A 392 -8.49 7.20 -21.05
CA ARG A 392 -9.82 6.76 -20.65
C ARG A 392 -10.89 7.85 -20.70
N SER A 393 -10.51 9.11 -20.61
CA SER A 393 -11.41 10.27 -20.68
C SER A 393 -11.54 10.84 -22.10
N GLY A 394 -10.84 10.27 -23.10
CA GLY A 394 -10.84 10.76 -24.47
C GLY A 394 -10.18 12.15 -24.63
N ILE A 395 -9.30 12.53 -23.70
CA ILE A 395 -8.56 13.79 -23.74
C ILE A 395 -7.22 13.53 -24.42
N GLN A 396 -6.92 14.30 -25.46
CA GLN A 396 -5.59 14.26 -26.11
C GLN A 396 -4.63 15.17 -25.34
N PHE A 397 -3.39 14.69 -25.17
CA PHE A 397 -2.27 15.49 -24.64
C PHE A 397 -1.72 16.43 -25.72
#